data_c3f4b1ac68f012d7ad9dc0b46f95e33c
#
_entry.id   c3f4b1ac68f012d7ad9dc0b46f95e33c
#
_cell.length_a   1.000
_cell.length_b   1.000
_cell.length_c   1.000
_cell.angle_alpha   90.00
_cell.angle_beta   90.00
_cell.angle_gamma   90.00
#
_symmetry.space_group_name_H-M   'P 1'
#
loop_
_entity.id
_entity.type
_entity.pdbx_description
1 polymer ?
#
loop_
_entity_poly.entity_id
_entity_poly.type
_entity_poly.pdbx_seq_one_letter_code
_entity_poly.pdbx_strand_id
1 'polypeptide(L)'
;SSSSAASDVYKRQAQDYAEHLVYRLSEFSELTDRRLEVALINEKSINAFAAPGGIIGINAGLIFHANTEGELASVLSHELAHLSQRHFARRMQRQKDRSLANSLMILGSIALAGATSNPNALVVGQQAIAQQNLSFSRGDEQEADRIGFKNLISAGFDPNSTTYMFEKLQSLSRLSGSNELEFLRSHPLTKNRIADAQSRAQGFERKNYRNALDYDLIRQRTIVHFSEIPRQAVTIFETVSYTHLR
;
A
#
# COMPACT_ATOMS: atom_id res chain seq x y z
N SER A 1 -29.23 14.22 7.92
CA SER A 1 -28.92 15.02 6.71
C SER A 1 -27.58 15.75 6.78
N SER A 2 -27.20 16.37 7.93
CA SER A 2 -25.89 17.06 8.05
C SER A 2 -24.69 16.11 8.08
N SER A 3 -24.80 14.92 8.65
CA SER A 3 -23.76 13.90 8.70
C SER A 3 -23.42 13.32 7.32
N SER A 4 -24.43 13.17 6.45
CA SER A 4 -24.23 12.69 5.06
C SER A 4 -23.45 13.71 4.23
N ALA A 5 -23.82 14.99 4.30
CA ALA A 5 -23.14 16.06 3.55
C ALA A 5 -21.66 16.20 3.97
N ALA A 6 -21.36 16.14 5.27
CA ALA A 6 -19.97 16.19 5.77
C ALA A 6 -19.14 14.99 5.30
N SER A 7 -19.72 13.78 5.27
CA SER A 7 -19.09 12.58 4.75
C SER A 7 -18.79 12.70 3.24
N ASP A 8 -19.72 13.26 2.47
CA ASP A 8 -19.55 13.42 1.02
C ASP A 8 -18.48 14.48 0.68
N VAL A 9 -18.41 15.55 1.46
CA VAL A 9 -17.36 16.59 1.33
C VAL A 9 -15.99 15.98 1.65
N TYR A 10 -15.88 15.23 2.73
CA TYR A 10 -14.62 14.54 3.09
C TYR A 10 -14.16 13.61 1.96
N LYS A 11 -15.05 12.74 1.47
CA LYS A 11 -14.71 11.78 0.40
C LYS A 11 -14.16 12.48 -0.84
N ARG A 12 -14.81 13.56 -1.27
CA ARG A 12 -14.36 14.33 -2.44
C ARG A 12 -12.99 14.94 -2.20
N GLN A 13 -12.77 15.60 -1.07
CA GLN A 13 -11.49 16.23 -0.74
C GLN A 13 -10.34 15.22 -0.61
N ALA A 14 -10.62 14.07 0.00
CA ALA A 14 -9.63 13.01 0.12
C ALA A 14 -9.32 12.36 -1.24
N GLN A 15 -10.32 12.21 -2.12
CA GLN A 15 -10.14 11.75 -3.50
C GLN A 15 -9.27 12.74 -4.29
N ASP A 16 -9.63 14.03 -4.29
CA ASP A 16 -8.88 15.08 -4.99
C ASP A 16 -7.43 15.16 -4.52
N TYR A 17 -7.21 15.04 -3.21
CA TYR A 17 -5.88 14.99 -2.63
C TYR A 17 -5.06 13.78 -3.09
N ALA A 18 -5.67 12.58 -3.05
CA ALA A 18 -5.03 11.34 -3.48
C ALA A 18 -4.65 11.40 -4.97
N GLU A 19 -5.53 11.90 -5.82
CA GLU A 19 -5.26 12.13 -7.24
C GLU A 19 -4.08 13.07 -7.44
N HIS A 20 -4.09 14.24 -6.76
CA HIS A 20 -3.02 15.22 -6.87
C HIS A 20 -1.66 14.63 -6.46
N LEU A 21 -1.62 13.88 -5.36
CA LEU A 21 -0.39 13.25 -4.89
C LEU A 21 0.12 12.19 -5.87
N VAL A 22 -0.77 11.33 -6.39
CA VAL A 22 -0.41 10.30 -7.38
C VAL A 22 0.13 10.95 -8.66
N TYR A 23 -0.53 11.99 -9.18
CA TYR A 23 -0.05 12.70 -10.37
C TYR A 23 1.30 13.35 -10.13
N ARG A 24 1.51 14.03 -9.01
CA ARG A 24 2.81 14.60 -8.62
C ARG A 24 3.91 13.52 -8.60
N LEU A 25 3.66 12.36 -7.99
CA LEU A 25 4.62 11.26 -7.95
C LEU A 25 4.87 10.67 -9.34
N SER A 26 3.84 10.62 -10.20
CA SER A 26 3.94 10.08 -11.54
C SER A 26 4.88 10.90 -12.45
N GLU A 27 5.06 12.20 -12.18
CA GLU A 27 6.00 13.06 -12.91
C GLU A 27 7.44 12.59 -12.81
N PHE A 28 7.79 11.95 -11.69
CA PHE A 28 9.13 11.42 -11.41
C PHE A 28 9.23 9.91 -11.65
N SER A 29 8.13 9.28 -12.07
CA SER A 29 8.10 7.85 -12.38
C SER A 29 8.57 7.56 -13.80
N GLU A 30 8.91 6.30 -14.07
CA GLU A 30 9.28 5.81 -15.41
C GLU A 30 8.04 5.46 -16.27
N LEU A 31 6.85 5.99 -15.94
CA LEU A 31 5.63 5.77 -16.71
C LEU A 31 5.68 6.50 -18.05
N THR A 32 5.47 5.77 -19.12
CA THR A 32 5.33 6.33 -20.48
C THR A 32 3.93 6.90 -20.72
N ASP A 33 2.90 6.25 -20.19
CA ASP A 33 1.52 6.71 -20.18
C ASP A 33 1.11 7.09 -18.77
N ARG A 34 0.83 8.37 -18.57
CA ARG A 34 0.45 8.94 -17.26
C ARG A 34 -1.05 9.21 -17.14
N ARG A 35 -1.86 8.63 -18.02
CA ARG A 35 -3.31 8.63 -17.85
C ARG A 35 -3.66 7.66 -16.73
N LEU A 36 -3.74 8.20 -15.53
CA LEU A 36 -4.00 7.42 -14.31
C LEU A 36 -5.43 7.67 -13.86
N GLU A 37 -6.08 6.61 -13.43
CA GLU A 37 -7.37 6.65 -12.75
C GLU A 37 -7.13 6.29 -11.28
N VAL A 38 -7.37 7.25 -10.39
CA VAL A 38 -7.15 7.06 -8.95
C VAL A 38 -8.50 6.87 -8.27
N ALA A 39 -8.62 5.80 -7.50
CA ALA A 39 -9.83 5.48 -6.74
C ALA A 39 -9.51 5.42 -5.24
N LEU A 40 -10.10 6.32 -4.46
CA LEU A 40 -10.07 6.26 -3.00
C LEU A 40 -11.20 5.35 -2.51
N ILE A 41 -10.83 4.27 -1.84
CA ILE A 41 -11.75 3.24 -1.34
C ILE A 41 -11.99 3.49 0.14
N ASN A 42 -13.26 3.56 0.56
CA ASN A 42 -13.65 3.80 1.95
C ASN A 42 -13.50 2.54 2.81
N GLU A 43 -12.28 2.02 2.89
CA GLU A 43 -11.92 0.85 3.68
C GLU A 43 -10.87 1.21 4.73
N LYS A 44 -11.01 0.67 5.95
CA LYS A 44 -10.10 0.95 7.08
C LYS A 44 -8.79 0.15 6.99
N SER A 45 -8.76 -0.92 6.22
CA SER A 45 -7.56 -1.71 6.02
C SER A 45 -6.45 -0.92 5.32
N ILE A 46 -5.20 -1.20 5.66
CA ILE A 46 -4.05 -0.62 4.98
C ILE A 46 -3.88 -1.35 3.65
N ASN A 47 -4.17 -0.66 2.56
CA ASN A 47 -3.97 -1.17 1.21
C ASN A 47 -3.79 -0.04 0.20
N ALA A 48 -2.98 -0.31 -0.81
CA ALA A 48 -2.96 0.37 -2.09
C ALA A 48 -2.56 -0.64 -3.16
N PHE A 49 -2.97 -0.42 -4.39
CA PHE A 49 -2.62 -1.31 -5.49
C PHE A 49 -2.61 -0.57 -6.82
N ALA A 50 -1.73 -1.02 -7.71
CA ALA A 50 -1.76 -0.65 -9.12
C ALA A 50 -2.36 -1.78 -9.96
N ALA A 51 -3.23 -1.44 -10.91
CA ALA A 51 -3.82 -2.39 -11.83
C ALA A 51 -3.56 -1.98 -13.30
N PRO A 52 -3.64 -2.94 -14.25
CA PRO A 52 -3.49 -2.65 -15.67
C PRO A 52 -4.47 -1.57 -16.13
N GLY A 53 -4.03 -0.74 -17.07
CA GLY A 53 -4.83 0.39 -17.56
C GLY A 53 -4.58 1.70 -16.82
N GLY A 54 -3.62 1.73 -15.89
CA GLY A 54 -3.27 2.95 -15.14
C GLY A 54 -4.16 3.20 -13.92
N ILE A 55 -4.80 2.16 -13.39
CA ILE A 55 -5.67 2.27 -12.20
C ILE A 55 -4.82 2.19 -10.94
N ILE A 56 -5.00 3.14 -10.03
CA ILE A 56 -4.40 3.16 -8.69
C ILE A 56 -5.52 3.17 -7.65
N GLY A 57 -5.65 2.09 -6.91
CA GLY A 57 -6.58 2.00 -5.78
C GLY A 57 -5.88 2.34 -4.47
N ILE A 58 -6.53 3.11 -3.60
CA ILE A 58 -6.00 3.53 -2.30
C ILE A 58 -7.10 3.36 -1.25
N ASN A 59 -6.87 2.52 -0.25
CA ASN A 59 -7.77 2.45 0.88
C ASN A 59 -7.56 3.67 1.79
N ALA A 60 -8.64 4.28 2.26
CA ALA A 60 -8.56 5.41 3.19
C ALA A 60 -7.84 5.04 4.50
N GLY A 61 -7.81 3.77 4.87
CA GLY A 61 -7.01 3.24 5.97
C GLY A 61 -5.51 3.48 5.80
N LEU A 62 -4.99 3.54 4.58
CA LEU A 62 -3.59 3.90 4.35
C LEU A 62 -3.32 5.35 4.78
N ILE A 63 -4.22 6.30 4.45
CA ILE A 63 -4.11 7.71 4.89
C ILE A 63 -4.24 7.79 6.42
N PHE A 64 -5.17 7.03 7.01
CA PHE A 64 -5.36 6.97 8.46
C PHE A 64 -4.08 6.58 9.20
N HIS A 65 -3.38 5.56 8.71
CA HIS A 65 -2.21 4.99 9.37
C HIS A 65 -0.89 5.68 9.02
N ALA A 66 -0.75 6.30 7.85
CA ALA A 66 0.45 7.04 7.48
C ALA A 66 0.58 8.31 8.34
N ASN A 67 1.65 8.45 9.12
CA ASN A 67 1.85 9.61 9.98
C ASN A 67 2.30 10.85 9.22
N THR A 68 2.98 10.62 8.10
CA THR A 68 3.50 11.69 7.24
C THR A 68 3.04 11.50 5.80
N GLU A 69 2.98 12.61 5.06
CA GLU A 69 2.75 12.57 3.62
C GLU A 69 3.79 11.69 2.90
N GLY A 70 5.04 11.73 3.38
CA GLY A 70 6.11 10.90 2.86
C GLY A 70 5.86 9.40 3.04
N GLU A 71 5.30 8.96 4.17
CA GLU A 71 4.93 7.57 4.39
C GLU A 71 3.85 7.13 3.37
N LEU A 72 2.81 7.94 3.14
CA LEU A 72 1.81 7.69 2.11
C LEU A 72 2.45 7.67 0.71
N ALA A 73 3.25 8.68 0.40
CA ALA A 73 3.94 8.81 -0.87
C ALA A 73 4.89 7.63 -1.15
N SER A 74 5.50 7.04 -0.12
CA SER A 74 6.39 5.89 -0.27
C SER A 74 5.65 4.66 -0.80
N VAL A 75 4.44 4.39 -0.30
CA VAL A 75 3.59 3.29 -0.79
C VAL A 75 3.12 3.58 -2.21
N LEU A 76 2.64 4.80 -2.49
CA LEU A 76 2.18 5.16 -3.83
C LEU A 76 3.30 5.15 -4.87
N SER A 77 4.53 5.54 -4.49
CA SER A 77 5.71 5.43 -5.36
C SER A 77 6.07 3.98 -5.67
N HIS A 78 5.88 3.08 -4.71
CA HIS A 78 6.05 1.64 -4.89
C HIS A 78 5.01 1.08 -5.88
N GLU A 79 3.74 1.46 -5.76
CA GLU A 79 2.69 1.07 -6.70
C GLU A 79 2.93 1.60 -8.11
N LEU A 80 3.35 2.86 -8.24
CA LEU A 80 3.74 3.44 -9.52
C LEU A 80 4.95 2.71 -10.14
N ALA A 81 5.88 2.21 -9.32
CA ALA A 81 6.99 1.39 -9.80
C ALA A 81 6.49 0.03 -10.33
N HIS A 82 5.54 -0.63 -9.64
CA HIS A 82 4.90 -1.84 -10.15
C HIS A 82 4.24 -1.62 -11.51
N LEU A 83 3.60 -0.48 -11.69
CA LEU A 83 2.93 -0.13 -12.94
C LEU A 83 3.94 0.16 -14.05
N SER A 84 4.96 1.00 -13.81
CA SER A 84 5.98 1.39 -14.79
C SER A 84 6.82 0.21 -15.26
N GLN A 85 7.13 -0.72 -14.35
CA GLN A 85 7.90 -1.94 -14.64
C GLN A 85 7.03 -3.09 -15.15
N ARG A 86 5.73 -2.87 -15.33
CA ARG A 86 4.77 -3.88 -15.84
C ARG A 86 4.78 -5.19 -15.04
N HIS A 87 4.95 -5.11 -13.71
CA HIS A 87 5.03 -6.28 -12.84
C HIS A 87 3.78 -7.15 -12.92
N PHE A 88 2.60 -6.53 -13.09
CA PHE A 88 1.35 -7.25 -13.28
C PHE A 88 1.37 -8.09 -14.57
N ALA A 89 1.80 -7.52 -15.69
CA ALA A 89 1.88 -8.25 -16.95
C ALA A 89 2.89 -9.41 -16.87
N ARG A 90 4.06 -9.17 -16.28
CA ARG A 90 5.06 -10.23 -16.03
C ARG A 90 4.49 -11.35 -15.13
N ARG A 91 3.72 -10.99 -14.11
CA ARG A 91 3.05 -11.95 -13.23
C ARG A 91 2.03 -12.79 -13.99
N MET A 92 1.18 -12.16 -14.80
CA MET A 92 0.21 -12.87 -15.65
C MET A 92 0.89 -13.86 -16.61
N GLN A 93 2.00 -13.45 -17.22
CA GLN A 93 2.78 -14.33 -18.09
C GLN A 93 3.32 -15.53 -17.29
N ARG A 94 3.97 -15.27 -16.13
CA ARG A 94 4.46 -16.36 -15.26
C ARG A 94 3.34 -17.31 -14.80
N GLN A 95 2.13 -16.81 -14.58
CA GLN A 95 0.98 -17.68 -14.24
C GLN A 95 0.57 -18.58 -15.40
N LYS A 96 0.54 -18.05 -16.63
CA LYS A 96 0.27 -18.86 -17.83
C LYS A 96 1.33 -19.96 -17.99
N ASP A 97 2.61 -19.61 -17.85
CA ASP A 97 3.72 -20.56 -17.99
C ASP A 97 3.69 -21.64 -16.88
N ARG A 98 3.15 -21.32 -15.71
CA ARG A 98 3.00 -22.24 -14.56
C ARG A 98 1.68 -23.02 -14.56
N SER A 99 0.78 -22.79 -15.49
CA SER A 99 -0.56 -23.41 -15.51
C SER A 99 -0.47 -24.95 -15.51
N LEU A 100 0.48 -25.52 -16.25
CA LEU A 100 0.73 -26.96 -16.28
C LEU A 100 1.25 -27.47 -14.92
N ALA A 101 2.21 -26.76 -14.31
CA ALA A 101 2.74 -27.13 -12.99
C ALA A 101 1.64 -27.05 -11.90
N ASN A 102 0.79 -26.03 -11.96
CA ASN A 102 -0.34 -25.91 -11.04
C ASN A 102 -1.35 -27.06 -11.21
N SER A 103 -1.62 -27.47 -12.45
CA SER A 103 -2.48 -28.62 -12.74
C SER A 103 -1.89 -29.92 -12.20
N LEU A 104 -0.59 -30.12 -12.35
CA LEU A 104 0.11 -31.28 -11.78
C LEU A 104 0.10 -31.26 -10.24
N MET A 105 0.23 -30.07 -9.63
CA MET A 105 0.14 -29.93 -8.16
C MET A 105 -1.25 -30.29 -7.64
N ILE A 106 -2.32 -29.89 -8.32
CA ILE A 106 -3.70 -30.28 -7.98
C ILE A 106 -3.87 -31.77 -8.10
N LEU A 107 -3.46 -32.38 -9.22
CA LEU A 107 -3.54 -33.83 -9.43
C LEU A 107 -2.74 -34.58 -8.35
N GLY A 108 -1.53 -34.11 -8.02
CA GLY A 108 -0.70 -34.68 -6.95
C GLY A 108 -1.38 -34.61 -5.58
N SER A 109 -2.03 -33.49 -5.26
CA SER A 109 -2.75 -33.32 -3.99
C SER A 109 -3.98 -34.23 -3.91
N ILE A 110 -4.68 -34.47 -5.03
CA ILE A 110 -5.79 -35.44 -5.11
C ILE A 110 -5.27 -36.86 -4.88
N ALA A 111 -4.19 -37.25 -5.55
CA ALA A 111 -3.58 -38.54 -5.40
C ALA A 111 -3.10 -38.79 -3.95
N LEU A 112 -2.48 -37.78 -3.33
CA LEU A 112 -2.03 -37.86 -1.93
C LEU A 112 -3.22 -37.96 -0.95
N ALA A 113 -4.27 -37.17 -1.17
CA ALA A 113 -5.49 -37.23 -0.36
C ALA A 113 -6.12 -38.63 -0.41
N GLY A 114 -6.16 -39.23 -1.61
CA GLY A 114 -6.65 -40.61 -1.79
C GLY A 114 -5.77 -41.66 -1.12
N ALA A 115 -4.44 -41.55 -1.29
CA ALA A 115 -3.48 -42.51 -0.72
C ALA A 115 -3.38 -42.42 0.81
N THR A 116 -3.55 -41.25 1.40
CA THR A 116 -3.44 -41.05 2.87
C THR A 116 -4.81 -41.00 3.57
N SER A 117 -5.90 -41.05 2.84
CA SER A 117 -7.28 -40.80 3.33
C SER A 117 -7.38 -39.47 4.08
N ASN A 118 -6.56 -38.49 3.74
CA ASN A 118 -6.50 -37.17 4.37
C ASN A 118 -7.00 -36.06 3.42
N PRO A 119 -8.25 -35.59 3.55
CA PRO A 119 -8.82 -34.58 2.67
C PRO A 119 -8.13 -33.21 2.80
N ASN A 120 -7.42 -32.96 3.91
CA ASN A 120 -6.69 -31.70 4.12
C ASN A 120 -5.55 -31.52 3.12
N ALA A 121 -4.98 -32.59 2.53
CA ALA A 121 -3.94 -32.48 1.51
C ALA A 121 -4.41 -31.69 0.29
N LEU A 122 -5.68 -31.83 -0.08
CA LEU A 122 -6.30 -31.09 -1.19
C LEU A 122 -6.45 -29.60 -0.88
N VAL A 123 -6.88 -29.28 0.34
CA VAL A 123 -7.02 -27.91 0.82
C VAL A 123 -5.66 -27.21 0.86
N VAL A 124 -4.63 -27.87 1.37
CA VAL A 124 -3.24 -27.34 1.42
C VAL A 124 -2.71 -27.05 0.01
N GLY A 125 -2.94 -27.96 -0.95
CA GLY A 125 -2.54 -27.76 -2.34
C GLY A 125 -3.21 -26.55 -2.98
N GLN A 126 -4.50 -26.39 -2.79
CA GLN A 126 -5.26 -25.24 -3.32
C GLN A 126 -4.84 -23.90 -2.66
N GLN A 127 -4.63 -23.89 -1.34
CA GLN A 127 -4.17 -22.70 -0.61
C GLN A 127 -2.77 -22.26 -1.06
N ALA A 128 -1.87 -23.21 -1.30
CA ALA A 128 -0.53 -22.91 -1.79
C ALA A 128 -0.57 -22.23 -3.17
N ILE A 129 -1.41 -22.71 -4.07
CA ILE A 129 -1.61 -22.10 -5.40
C ILE A 129 -2.24 -20.70 -5.27
N ALA A 130 -3.26 -20.55 -4.43
CA ALA A 130 -3.92 -19.27 -4.22
C ALA A 130 -2.96 -18.22 -3.65
N GLN A 131 -2.12 -18.59 -2.68
CA GLN A 131 -1.11 -17.69 -2.12
C GLN A 131 -0.04 -17.26 -3.15
N GLN A 132 0.42 -18.18 -4.00
CA GLN A 132 1.33 -17.83 -5.09
C GLN A 132 0.72 -16.87 -6.10
N ASN A 133 -0.59 -16.91 -6.28
CA ASN A 133 -1.32 -16.06 -7.21
C ASN A 133 -1.55 -14.64 -6.67
N LEU A 134 -1.50 -14.43 -5.36
CA LEU A 134 -1.76 -13.13 -4.74
C LEU A 134 -0.52 -12.25 -4.64
N SER A 135 0.67 -12.82 -4.40
CA SER A 135 1.88 -12.04 -4.17
C SER A 135 2.70 -11.81 -5.44
N PHE A 136 3.41 -10.68 -5.48
CA PHE A 136 4.48 -10.45 -6.45
C PHE A 136 5.72 -11.28 -6.10
N SER A 137 6.61 -11.47 -7.09
CA SER A 137 7.86 -12.16 -6.80
C SER A 137 8.79 -11.28 -5.96
N ARG A 138 9.72 -11.91 -5.21
CA ARG A 138 10.72 -11.17 -4.43
C ARG A 138 11.53 -10.19 -5.28
N GLY A 139 11.83 -10.57 -6.53
CA GLY A 139 12.54 -9.70 -7.47
C GLY A 139 11.69 -8.50 -7.90
N ASP A 140 10.39 -8.69 -8.17
CA ASP A 140 9.48 -7.58 -8.49
C ASP A 140 9.36 -6.60 -7.32
N GLU A 141 9.29 -7.12 -6.06
CA GLU A 141 9.26 -6.28 -4.85
C GLU A 141 10.53 -5.45 -4.68
N GLN A 142 11.70 -6.08 -4.82
CA GLN A 142 12.99 -5.37 -4.71
C GLN A 142 13.18 -4.33 -5.81
N GLU A 143 12.72 -4.62 -7.03
CA GLU A 143 12.73 -3.65 -8.14
C GLU A 143 11.79 -2.48 -7.86
N ALA A 144 10.57 -2.75 -7.40
CA ALA A 144 9.59 -1.72 -7.03
C ALA A 144 10.08 -0.86 -5.86
N ASP A 145 10.70 -1.47 -4.83
CA ASP A 145 11.30 -0.72 -3.72
C ASP A 145 12.41 0.22 -4.20
N ARG A 146 13.29 -0.24 -5.09
CA ARG A 146 14.40 0.57 -5.60
C ARG A 146 13.91 1.74 -6.47
N ILE A 147 13.00 1.46 -7.39
CA ILE A 147 12.48 2.47 -8.32
C ILE A 147 11.54 3.43 -7.57
N GLY A 148 10.66 2.90 -6.71
CA GLY A 148 9.77 3.70 -5.88
C GLY A 148 10.54 4.65 -4.95
N PHE A 149 11.62 4.18 -4.34
CA PHE A 149 12.51 5.02 -3.53
C PHE A 149 13.12 6.17 -4.34
N LYS A 150 13.62 5.89 -5.56
CA LYS A 150 14.15 6.94 -6.46
C LYS A 150 13.08 7.98 -6.80
N ASN A 151 11.86 7.53 -7.13
CA ASN A 151 10.73 8.41 -7.45
C ASN A 151 10.35 9.29 -6.25
N LEU A 152 10.27 8.69 -5.06
CA LEU A 152 9.96 9.37 -3.80
C LEU A 152 10.91 10.54 -3.54
N ILE A 153 12.22 10.30 -3.65
CA ILE A 153 13.25 11.33 -3.42
C ILE A 153 13.20 12.39 -4.50
N SER A 154 13.04 12.01 -5.77
CA SER A 154 12.94 12.97 -6.88
C SER A 154 11.73 13.88 -6.73
N ALA A 155 10.64 13.39 -6.13
CA ALA A 155 9.45 14.17 -5.79
C ALA A 155 9.63 15.05 -4.53
N GLY A 156 10.81 15.03 -3.89
CA GLY A 156 11.17 15.89 -2.76
C GLY A 156 10.75 15.38 -1.39
N PHE A 157 10.42 14.11 -1.23
CA PHE A 157 10.04 13.51 0.05
C PHE A 157 11.25 13.01 0.85
N ASP A 158 11.03 12.79 2.16
CA ASP A 158 12.04 12.27 3.08
C ASP A 158 12.48 10.85 2.67
N PRO A 159 13.77 10.61 2.46
CA PRO A 159 14.32 9.28 2.19
C PRO A 159 13.97 8.22 3.24
N ASN A 160 13.74 8.62 4.50
CA ASN A 160 13.38 7.71 5.58
C ASN A 160 11.91 7.26 5.55
N SER A 161 11.08 7.89 4.73
CA SER A 161 9.63 7.62 4.70
C SER A 161 9.29 6.15 4.41
N THR A 162 10.02 5.51 3.49
CA THR A 162 9.85 4.07 3.20
C THR A 162 10.20 3.22 4.42
N THR A 163 11.30 3.56 5.12
CA THR A 163 11.71 2.86 6.33
C THR A 163 10.66 2.98 7.42
N TYR A 164 10.17 4.20 7.69
CA TYR A 164 9.14 4.44 8.71
C TYR A 164 7.85 3.69 8.39
N MET A 165 7.43 3.67 7.12
CA MET A 165 6.25 2.92 6.71
C MET A 165 6.44 1.41 6.88
N PHE A 166 7.59 0.87 6.51
CA PHE A 166 7.90 -0.55 6.69
C PHE A 166 7.93 -0.97 8.16
N GLU A 167 8.56 -0.18 9.02
CA GLU A 167 8.59 -0.42 10.47
C GLU A 167 7.18 -0.39 11.07
N LYS A 168 6.35 0.54 10.63
CA LYS A 168 4.95 0.62 11.01
C LYS A 168 4.16 -0.62 10.58
N LEU A 169 4.26 -1.02 9.31
CA LEU A 169 3.61 -2.24 8.79
C LEU A 169 4.07 -3.49 9.57
N GLN A 170 5.37 -3.58 9.88
CA GLN A 170 5.91 -4.66 10.68
C GLN A 170 5.37 -4.66 12.11
N SER A 171 5.26 -3.49 12.74
CA SER A 171 4.70 -3.36 14.09
C SER A 171 3.23 -3.76 14.12
N LEU A 172 2.44 -3.25 13.20
CA LEU A 172 1.01 -3.57 13.09
C LEU A 172 0.80 -5.06 12.79
N SER A 173 1.64 -5.68 11.96
CA SER A 173 1.51 -7.12 11.66
C SER A 173 1.74 -8.03 12.86
N ARG A 174 2.43 -7.54 13.89
CA ARG A 174 2.64 -8.27 15.14
C ARG A 174 1.48 -8.10 16.12
N LEU A 175 0.75 -6.98 16.05
CA LEU A 175 -0.29 -6.59 16.99
C LEU A 175 -1.70 -6.94 16.48
N SER A 176 -1.94 -6.78 15.20
CA SER A 176 -3.24 -6.98 14.55
C SER A 176 -3.23 -8.26 13.73
N GLY A 177 -4.33 -9.00 13.74
CA GLY A 177 -4.49 -10.13 12.81
C GLY A 177 -4.42 -9.68 11.33
N SER A 178 -4.25 -10.62 10.44
CA SER A 178 -3.97 -10.42 8.99
C SER A 178 -5.00 -9.59 8.20
N ASN A 179 -6.15 -9.28 8.78
CA ASN A 179 -7.24 -8.60 8.05
C ASN A 179 -7.05 -7.08 7.89
N GLU A 180 -6.28 -6.44 8.78
CA GLU A 180 -6.04 -4.99 8.71
C GLU A 180 -4.90 -4.62 7.75
N LEU A 181 -4.09 -5.59 7.35
CA LEU A 181 -2.88 -5.41 6.54
C LEU A 181 -2.99 -6.12 5.20
N GLU A 182 -4.02 -5.78 4.44
CA GLU A 182 -4.28 -6.37 3.12
C GLU A 182 -3.09 -6.17 2.17
N PHE A 183 -2.41 -5.02 2.28
CA PHE A 183 -1.20 -4.70 1.53
C PHE A 183 -0.11 -5.78 1.65
N LEU A 184 0.13 -6.33 2.84
CA LEU A 184 1.17 -7.35 3.04
C LEU A 184 0.84 -8.73 2.41
N ARG A 185 -0.39 -8.95 1.99
CA ARG A 185 -0.79 -10.17 1.28
C ARG A 185 -0.27 -10.20 -0.16
N SER A 186 -0.25 -9.05 -0.82
CA SER A 186 0.29 -8.88 -2.18
C SER A 186 1.77 -8.48 -2.17
N HIS A 187 2.21 -7.74 -1.15
CA HIS A 187 3.56 -7.18 -0.97
C HIS A 187 4.21 -7.68 0.33
N PRO A 188 4.67 -8.93 0.39
CA PRO A 188 5.25 -9.48 1.62
C PRO A 188 6.46 -8.68 2.09
N LEU A 189 6.43 -8.22 3.34
CA LEU A 189 7.52 -7.47 3.96
C LEU A 189 8.54 -8.43 4.57
N THR A 190 9.74 -8.41 4.04
CA THR A 190 10.87 -9.23 4.53
C THR A 190 11.88 -8.37 5.29
N LYS A 191 12.67 -9.01 6.16
CA LYS A 191 13.78 -8.34 6.86
C LYS A 191 14.75 -7.68 5.89
N ASN A 192 14.99 -8.31 4.73
CA ASN A 192 15.89 -7.77 3.70
C ASN A 192 15.34 -6.46 3.10
N ARG A 193 14.03 -6.38 2.79
CA ARG A 193 13.42 -5.16 2.28
C ARG A 193 13.56 -3.99 3.28
N ILE A 194 13.35 -4.26 4.58
CA ILE A 194 13.52 -3.26 5.64
C ILE A 194 14.99 -2.79 5.69
N ALA A 195 15.94 -3.74 5.73
CA ALA A 195 17.36 -3.42 5.78
C ALA A 195 17.84 -2.64 4.54
N ASP A 196 17.34 -2.99 3.35
CA ASP A 196 17.64 -2.29 2.11
C ASP A 196 17.09 -0.85 2.12
N ALA A 197 15.86 -0.64 2.61
CA ALA A 197 15.28 0.70 2.75
C ALA A 197 16.11 1.57 3.71
N GLN A 198 16.48 1.02 4.86
CA GLN A 198 17.34 1.69 5.83
C GLN A 198 18.71 2.06 5.23
N SER A 199 19.36 1.12 4.55
CA SER A 199 20.66 1.34 3.92
C SER A 199 20.62 2.44 2.86
N ARG A 200 19.57 2.46 2.03
CA ARG A 200 19.39 3.50 1.02
C ARG A 200 19.17 4.88 1.63
N ALA A 201 18.39 4.97 2.69
CA ALA A 201 18.11 6.23 3.37
C ALA A 201 19.36 6.83 4.06
N GLN A 202 20.29 6.00 4.55
CA GLN A 202 21.53 6.44 5.19
C GLN A 202 22.46 7.27 4.29
N GLY A 203 22.34 7.12 2.96
CA GLY A 203 23.12 7.90 1.99
C GLY A 203 22.69 9.37 1.83
N PHE A 204 21.62 9.81 2.51
CA PHE A 204 21.07 11.15 2.37
C PHE A 204 21.23 11.95 3.65
N GLU A 205 21.50 13.27 3.47
CA GLU A 205 21.55 14.19 4.60
C GLU A 205 20.19 14.30 5.29
N ARG A 206 20.21 14.37 6.60
CA ARG A 206 19.00 14.62 7.40
C ARG A 206 18.54 16.05 7.19
N LYS A 207 17.38 16.20 6.55
CA LYS A 207 16.68 17.49 6.40
C LYS A 207 15.41 17.48 7.24
N ASN A 208 14.94 18.66 7.60
CA ASN A 208 13.65 18.79 8.27
C ASN A 208 12.54 18.77 7.23
N TYR A 209 11.97 17.60 6.98
CA TYR A 209 10.81 17.44 6.11
C TYR A 209 9.53 17.72 6.89
N ARG A 210 8.72 18.63 6.37
CA ARG A 210 7.41 18.95 6.94
C ARG A 210 6.31 18.41 6.03
N ASN A 211 5.22 17.94 6.64
CA ASN A 211 4.02 17.63 5.88
C ASN A 211 3.46 18.90 5.22
N ALA A 212 2.82 18.72 4.08
CA ALA A 212 1.91 19.75 3.57
C ALA A 212 0.72 19.88 4.52
N LEU A 213 0.25 21.12 4.73
CA LEU A 213 -0.93 21.38 5.58
C LEU A 213 -2.15 20.60 5.08
N ASP A 214 -2.32 20.50 3.78
CA ASP A 214 -3.41 19.75 3.16
C ASP A 214 -3.38 18.27 3.54
N TYR A 215 -2.19 17.67 3.63
CA TYR A 215 -2.07 16.30 4.11
C TYR A 215 -2.54 16.14 5.56
N ASP A 216 -2.06 17.01 6.43
CA ASP A 216 -2.43 16.96 7.85
C ASP A 216 -3.95 17.13 8.03
N LEU A 217 -4.58 18.03 7.28
CA LEU A 217 -6.03 18.25 7.30
C LEU A 217 -6.78 17.01 6.80
N ILE A 218 -6.39 16.44 5.66
CA ILE A 218 -7.03 15.24 5.11
C ILE A 218 -6.87 14.05 6.05
N ARG A 219 -5.67 13.86 6.61
CA ARG A 219 -5.43 12.81 7.58
C ARG A 219 -6.29 12.94 8.84
N GLN A 220 -6.39 14.14 9.42
CA GLN A 220 -7.25 14.37 10.58
C GLN A 220 -8.74 14.10 10.25
N ARG A 221 -9.22 14.52 9.09
CA ARG A 221 -10.58 14.22 8.63
C ARG A 221 -10.80 12.71 8.45
N THR A 222 -9.80 12.00 7.96
CA THR A 222 -9.84 10.53 7.83
C THR A 222 -9.91 9.86 9.20
N ILE A 223 -9.13 10.35 10.17
CA ILE A 223 -9.17 9.86 11.56
C ILE A 223 -10.57 10.07 12.16
N VAL A 224 -11.13 11.25 12.01
CA VAL A 224 -12.49 11.55 12.47
C VAL A 224 -13.53 10.67 11.80
N HIS A 225 -13.41 10.46 10.48
CA HIS A 225 -14.33 9.62 9.71
C HIS A 225 -14.39 8.18 10.21
N PHE A 226 -13.23 7.61 10.62
CA PHE A 226 -13.14 6.25 11.16
C PHE A 226 -13.26 6.17 12.69
N SER A 227 -13.38 7.32 13.39
CA SER A 227 -13.55 7.33 14.85
C SER A 227 -14.98 6.96 15.21
N GLU A 228 -15.13 6.01 16.14
CA GLU A 228 -16.43 5.54 16.60
C GLU A 228 -17.08 6.51 17.65
N ILE A 229 -16.30 7.46 18.20
CA ILE A 229 -16.73 8.32 19.29
C ILE A 229 -16.62 9.81 18.90
N PRO A 230 -17.75 10.52 18.69
CA PRO A 230 -17.76 11.93 18.29
C PRO A 230 -17.02 12.88 19.23
N ARG A 231 -16.94 12.56 20.55
CA ARG A 231 -16.22 13.40 21.53
C ARG A 231 -14.70 13.35 21.40
N GLN A 232 -14.13 12.23 21.01
CA GLN A 232 -12.68 12.13 20.72
C GLN A 232 -12.31 12.92 19.46
N ALA A 233 -13.21 13.01 18.50
CA ALA A 233 -13.03 13.79 17.30
C ALA A 233 -12.85 15.29 17.61
N VAL A 234 -13.61 15.85 18.52
CA VAL A 234 -13.52 17.26 18.94
C VAL A 234 -12.17 17.57 19.55
N THR A 235 -11.67 16.71 20.42
CA THR A 235 -10.35 16.87 21.08
C THR A 235 -9.20 16.84 20.05
N ILE A 236 -9.31 15.99 19.02
CA ILE A 236 -8.31 15.92 17.94
C ILE A 236 -8.27 17.24 17.15
N PHE A 237 -9.43 17.83 16.82
CA PHE A 237 -9.50 19.11 16.13
C PHE A 237 -8.95 20.27 16.96
N GLU A 238 -9.23 20.30 18.25
CA GLU A 238 -8.70 21.31 19.17
C GLU A 238 -7.16 21.24 19.22
N THR A 239 -6.58 20.03 19.27
CA THR A 239 -5.13 19.83 19.32
C THR A 239 -4.44 20.34 18.04
N VAL A 240 -5.01 20.07 16.87
CA VAL A 240 -4.47 20.53 15.55
C VAL A 240 -4.54 22.05 15.43
N SER A 241 -5.64 22.67 15.86
CA SER A 241 -5.78 24.12 15.80
C SER A 241 -4.77 24.85 16.69
N TYR A 242 -4.39 24.30 17.85
CA TYR A 242 -3.37 24.85 18.73
C TYR A 242 -1.94 24.70 18.24
N THR A 243 -1.63 23.69 17.44
CA THR A 243 -0.27 23.45 16.93
C THR A 243 0.07 24.27 15.68
N HIS A 244 -0.91 24.75 14.95
CA HIS A 244 -0.70 25.52 13.71
C HIS A 244 -0.88 27.04 13.86
N LEU A 245 -1.28 27.54 15.06
CA LEU A 245 -1.42 28.96 15.36
C LEU A 245 -0.24 29.56 16.17
N ARG A 246 0.87 28.83 16.28
CA ARG A 246 2.10 29.32 16.90
C ARG A 246 3.28 29.30 15.90
#